data_725f41dbe3ea65b4f4547919111bff3f
#
_entry.id   725f41dbe3ea65b4f4547919111bff3f
#
_cell.length_a   1.000
_cell.length_b   1.000
_cell.length_c   1.000
_cell.angle_alpha   90.00
_cell.angle_beta   90.00
_cell.angle_gamma   90.00
#
_symmetry.space_group_name_H-M   'P 1'
#
loop_
_entity.id
_entity.type
_entity.pdbx_description
1 polymer ?
#
loop_
_entity_poly.entity_id
_entity_poly.type
_entity_poly.pdbx_seq_one_letter_code
_entity_poly.pdbx_strand_id
1 'polypeptide(L)'
;DKITLLEDKYEAKTFTGTFDGDANVLSLKDGQIQVTGSIEDDGTNQKPAKFTYDFDLKYIGEEVNVLFKDGTGGTKPDDKDTIYGVIVTGGTSVVNATLDDIDDNYNTTGEVSINDTAYDVAESGKIVTNYVSENKWSSSVSDGVSKIEALSKTNGNTVKFILDDNNEIVSAYVTEYAITKVTAVNSSKVSLKDIGSIDLKDNEVYSDIAKDDVVVYQKLYSTDKDKATFIITKAETVSGKLTGYKGTETVTVDGTAYDTMNKALVGGLTDDAKTSFVTGDIGETITAYLVNGYVAAVDMSASASNYALVEDVGSGTVGGVDEFKMKVILADGTEKTVTVDKDSAVNTAASFGDGDLIKYASISDSNVMDVTSVTKDGTSDILTASASGNVYDKDTKSFAQKADLSTYAISTSDAVLFVKTTENGNFYAYNMRSLGNIKATSGTTKFFSVLDDGKVVAAYVELTSKPSGATTDTVYGIVSAAKGTVKVGDEYKSEYTVSNN
;
A
#
# COMPACT_ATOMS: atom_id res chain seq x y z
N ASP A 1 15.82 27.31 -24.11
CA ASP A 1 15.37 26.05 -23.53
C ASP A 1 16.52 25.05 -23.44
N LYS A 2 16.42 24.04 -22.55
CA LYS A 2 17.44 22.98 -22.42
C LYS A 2 17.61 22.17 -23.69
N ILE A 3 16.53 21.94 -24.44
CA ILE A 3 16.55 21.21 -25.72
C ILE A 3 17.40 21.97 -26.73
N THR A 4 17.10 23.23 -26.99
CA THR A 4 17.85 24.09 -27.92
C THR A 4 19.34 24.17 -27.55
N LEU A 5 19.68 24.26 -26.25
CA LEU A 5 21.08 24.24 -25.82
C LEU A 5 21.79 22.93 -26.14
N LEU A 6 21.11 21.78 -26.05
CA LEU A 6 21.66 20.47 -26.37
C LEU A 6 21.86 20.34 -27.88
N GLU A 7 20.92 20.78 -28.70
CA GLU A 7 21.00 20.76 -30.16
C GLU A 7 22.16 21.65 -30.66
N ASP A 8 22.21 22.88 -30.16
CA ASP A 8 23.23 23.85 -30.62
C ASP A 8 24.65 23.54 -30.14
N LYS A 9 24.79 23.10 -28.89
CA LYS A 9 26.09 22.94 -28.23
C LYS A 9 26.67 21.53 -28.34
N TYR A 10 25.80 20.52 -28.35
CA TYR A 10 26.21 19.12 -28.26
C TYR A 10 25.87 18.32 -29.51
N GLU A 11 25.40 18.99 -30.57
CA GLU A 11 25.03 18.35 -31.86
C GLU A 11 23.95 17.25 -31.64
N ALA A 12 23.06 17.49 -30.68
CA ALA A 12 21.96 16.57 -30.42
C ALA A 12 20.93 16.68 -31.55
N LYS A 13 20.29 15.56 -31.84
CA LYS A 13 19.11 15.46 -32.68
C LYS A 13 17.90 15.14 -31.84
N THR A 14 16.74 15.59 -32.29
CA THR A 14 15.45 15.23 -31.70
C THR A 14 14.76 14.21 -32.58
N PHE A 15 14.36 13.08 -32.01
CA PHE A 15 13.51 12.09 -32.65
C PHE A 15 12.16 12.10 -31.91
N THR A 16 11.10 12.48 -32.64
CA THR A 16 9.75 12.57 -32.10
C THR A 16 8.96 11.33 -32.49
N GLY A 17 8.24 10.75 -31.55
CA GLY A 17 7.42 9.58 -31.83
C GLY A 17 6.64 9.09 -30.63
N THR A 18 5.86 8.05 -30.85
CA THR A 18 5.06 7.38 -29.83
C THR A 18 5.90 6.37 -29.07
N PHE A 19 5.86 6.42 -27.75
CA PHE A 19 6.47 5.40 -26.90
C PHE A 19 5.66 4.10 -26.98
N ASP A 20 6.26 3.05 -27.52
CA ASP A 20 5.58 1.75 -27.74
C ASP A 20 5.69 0.80 -26.54
N GLY A 21 6.72 0.96 -25.70
CA GLY A 21 6.98 0.13 -24.52
C GLY A 21 8.46 -0.26 -24.38
N ASP A 22 8.72 -1.04 -23.34
CA ASP A 22 10.04 -1.54 -22.96
C ASP A 22 10.21 -3.06 -23.20
N ALA A 23 11.30 -3.64 -22.70
CA ALA A 23 11.58 -5.06 -22.79
C ALA A 23 10.60 -5.96 -21.99
N ASN A 24 9.83 -5.39 -21.07
CA ASN A 24 8.83 -6.15 -20.31
C ASN A 24 7.59 -6.46 -21.14
N VAL A 25 7.26 -5.58 -22.09
CA VAL A 25 6.03 -5.67 -22.91
C VAL A 25 6.31 -5.93 -24.38
N LEU A 26 7.54 -5.72 -24.85
CA LEU A 26 7.97 -5.94 -26.22
C LEU A 26 9.14 -6.94 -26.28
N SER A 27 9.30 -7.61 -27.43
CA SER A 27 10.46 -8.47 -27.69
C SER A 27 11.70 -7.63 -27.98
N LEU A 28 12.30 -7.08 -26.92
CA LEU A 28 13.49 -6.25 -26.95
C LEU A 28 14.60 -6.89 -26.11
N LYS A 29 15.80 -6.34 -26.18
CA LYS A 29 16.88 -6.67 -25.25
C LYS A 29 16.58 -6.03 -23.90
N ASP A 30 17.11 -6.63 -22.84
CA ASP A 30 17.00 -6.11 -21.50
C ASP A 30 17.44 -4.64 -21.39
N GLY A 31 16.61 -3.81 -20.75
CA GLY A 31 16.80 -2.37 -20.60
C GLY A 31 16.53 -1.53 -21.86
N GLN A 32 16.12 -2.14 -22.99
CA GLN A 32 15.73 -1.37 -24.17
C GLN A 32 14.27 -0.91 -24.10
N ILE A 33 14.04 0.27 -24.70
CA ILE A 33 12.72 0.79 -25.03
C ILE A 33 12.56 0.91 -26.56
N GLN A 34 11.32 1.03 -27.01
CA GLN A 34 10.99 1.31 -28.41
C GLN A 34 10.14 2.58 -28.52
N VAL A 35 10.51 3.44 -29.46
CA VAL A 35 9.75 4.63 -29.86
C VAL A 35 9.57 4.57 -31.38
N THR A 36 8.33 4.66 -31.86
CA THR A 36 8.02 4.69 -33.29
C THR A 36 7.73 6.13 -33.72
N GLY A 37 8.60 6.67 -34.59
CA GLY A 37 8.51 8.06 -35.00
C GLY A 37 9.52 8.44 -36.10
N SER A 38 9.85 9.72 -36.18
CA SER A 38 10.79 10.28 -37.19
C SER A 38 11.59 11.47 -36.62
N ILE A 39 12.68 11.85 -37.28
CA ILE A 39 13.40 13.11 -37.01
C ILE A 39 12.63 14.31 -37.59
N GLU A 40 11.94 14.10 -38.71
CA GLU A 40 11.11 15.09 -39.38
C GLU A 40 9.65 14.79 -38.99
N ASP A 41 8.97 15.74 -38.43
CA ASP A 41 7.58 15.64 -38.02
C ASP A 41 6.64 15.70 -39.24
N ASP A 42 6.84 14.77 -40.18
CA ASP A 42 6.08 14.70 -41.42
C ASP A 42 5.04 13.56 -41.44
N GLY A 43 4.97 12.76 -40.38
CA GLY A 43 4.03 11.64 -40.24
C GLY A 43 4.17 10.49 -41.25
N THR A 44 4.99 10.65 -42.27
CA THR A 44 4.98 9.76 -43.43
C THR A 44 6.05 8.66 -43.41
N ASN A 45 7.10 8.77 -42.61
CA ASN A 45 8.22 7.84 -42.51
C ASN A 45 8.52 7.33 -41.09
N GLN A 46 7.50 7.11 -40.30
CA GLN A 46 7.65 6.63 -38.94
C GLN A 46 8.31 5.24 -38.92
N LYS A 47 9.36 5.10 -38.12
CA LYS A 47 10.11 3.85 -37.95
C LYS A 47 10.37 3.57 -36.49
N PRO A 48 10.30 2.31 -36.03
CA PRO A 48 10.66 1.96 -34.69
C PRO A 48 12.16 2.19 -34.44
N ALA A 49 12.47 2.97 -33.43
CA ALA A 49 13.79 3.14 -32.84
C ALA A 49 13.86 2.27 -31.57
N LYS A 50 14.99 1.59 -31.37
CA LYS A 50 15.21 0.72 -30.19
C LYS A 50 16.56 1.07 -29.59
N PHE A 51 16.55 1.44 -28.32
CA PHE A 51 17.75 1.87 -27.61
C PHE A 51 17.59 1.63 -26.11
N THR A 52 18.72 1.53 -25.42
CA THR A 52 18.75 1.33 -23.96
C THR A 52 18.44 2.64 -23.24
N TYR A 53 17.35 2.67 -22.48
CA TYR A 53 16.94 3.79 -21.64
C TYR A 53 15.92 3.31 -20.60
N ASP A 54 15.97 3.87 -19.41
CA ASP A 54 14.96 3.64 -18.35
C ASP A 54 13.84 4.65 -18.49
N PHE A 55 12.64 4.18 -18.86
CA PHE A 55 11.47 5.03 -19.08
C PHE A 55 10.19 4.32 -18.61
N ASP A 56 9.36 5.04 -17.88
CA ASP A 56 8.19 4.50 -17.19
C ASP A 56 7.08 4.10 -18.20
N LEU A 57 6.64 2.85 -18.10
CA LEU A 57 5.57 2.28 -18.92
C LEU A 57 4.23 3.02 -18.84
N LYS A 58 4.00 3.82 -17.78
CA LYS A 58 2.77 4.64 -17.71
C LYS A 58 2.61 5.60 -18.89
N TYR A 59 3.71 5.96 -19.57
CA TYR A 59 3.69 6.84 -20.74
C TYR A 59 3.49 6.11 -22.08
N ILE A 60 3.23 4.80 -22.06
CA ILE A 60 2.99 4.04 -23.30
C ILE A 60 1.82 4.65 -24.10
N GLY A 61 1.99 4.76 -25.40
CA GLY A 61 1.06 5.40 -26.32
C GLY A 61 1.17 6.93 -26.39
N GLU A 62 1.96 7.57 -25.53
CA GLU A 62 2.16 9.01 -25.56
C GLU A 62 3.32 9.41 -26.48
N GLU A 63 3.24 10.64 -26.99
CA GLU A 63 4.30 11.22 -27.79
C GLU A 63 5.47 11.66 -26.92
N VAL A 64 6.66 11.27 -27.34
CA VAL A 64 7.92 11.61 -26.68
C VAL A 64 8.94 12.20 -27.64
N ASN A 65 9.78 13.08 -27.13
CA ASN A 65 11.00 13.53 -27.76
C ASN A 65 12.19 12.77 -27.21
N VAL A 66 12.90 12.06 -28.06
CA VAL A 66 14.20 11.44 -27.75
C VAL A 66 15.31 12.36 -28.19
N LEU A 67 16.05 12.89 -27.24
CA LEU A 67 17.25 13.70 -27.48
C LEU A 67 18.47 12.79 -27.50
N PHE A 68 19.18 12.75 -28.63
CA PHE A 68 20.32 11.86 -28.78
C PHE A 68 21.44 12.50 -29.64
N LYS A 69 22.67 12.06 -29.40
CA LYS A 69 23.81 12.35 -30.30
C LYS A 69 24.08 11.11 -31.10
N ASP A 70 23.96 11.25 -32.41
CA ASP A 70 24.17 10.18 -33.36
C ASP A 70 25.66 9.81 -33.45
N GLY A 71 25.97 8.58 -33.11
CA GLY A 71 27.31 8.00 -33.18
C GLY A 71 27.63 7.28 -34.51
N THR A 72 26.62 7.02 -35.35
CA THR A 72 26.74 6.13 -36.52
C THR A 72 26.28 6.76 -37.84
N GLY A 73 25.71 7.96 -37.87
CA GLY A 73 25.16 8.61 -39.07
C GLY A 73 23.73 8.14 -39.38
N GLY A 74 22.97 7.66 -38.39
CA GLY A 74 21.61 7.17 -38.52
C GLY A 74 20.55 8.27 -38.54
N THR A 75 19.32 7.87 -38.90
CA THR A 75 18.14 8.75 -38.87
C THR A 75 17.22 8.48 -37.70
N LYS A 76 17.60 7.62 -36.77
CA LYS A 76 16.85 7.25 -35.56
C LYS A 76 17.82 6.81 -34.48
N PRO A 77 17.48 7.00 -33.19
CA PRO A 77 18.33 6.56 -32.08
C PRO A 77 18.48 5.04 -32.03
N ASP A 78 19.67 4.58 -31.67
CA ASP A 78 20.00 3.17 -31.43
C ASP A 78 20.96 3.01 -30.23
N ASP A 79 21.32 1.76 -29.87
CA ASP A 79 22.21 1.46 -28.74
C ASP A 79 23.64 1.99 -28.86
N LYS A 80 24.04 2.52 -30.01
CA LYS A 80 25.38 3.10 -30.25
C LYS A 80 25.39 4.61 -30.08
N ASP A 81 24.22 5.20 -29.91
CA ASP A 81 24.04 6.63 -29.76
C ASP A 81 24.12 7.01 -28.28
N THR A 82 24.43 8.28 -28.03
CA THR A 82 24.34 8.84 -26.69
C THR A 82 22.94 9.40 -26.50
N ILE A 83 22.12 8.74 -25.69
CA ILE A 83 20.79 9.24 -25.34
C ILE A 83 20.92 10.24 -24.20
N TYR A 84 20.53 11.49 -24.43
CA TYR A 84 20.54 12.56 -23.44
C TYR A 84 19.26 12.59 -22.60
N GLY A 85 18.15 12.12 -23.17
CA GLY A 85 16.87 12.04 -22.49
C GLY A 85 15.71 11.62 -23.37
N VAL A 86 14.67 11.12 -22.72
CA VAL A 86 13.35 10.88 -23.31
C VAL A 86 12.36 11.75 -22.54
N ILE A 87 11.59 12.58 -23.23
CA ILE A 87 10.76 13.62 -22.64
C ILE A 87 9.36 13.51 -23.24
N VAL A 88 8.34 13.38 -22.41
CA VAL A 88 6.95 13.46 -22.85
C VAL A 88 6.67 14.87 -23.36
N THR A 89 6.15 14.99 -24.56
CA THR A 89 5.93 16.30 -25.20
C THR A 89 4.71 17.02 -24.66
N GLY A 90 3.73 16.28 -24.09
CA GLY A 90 2.42 16.77 -23.74
C GLY A 90 1.52 17.06 -24.96
N GLY A 91 1.98 16.67 -26.17
CA GLY A 91 1.18 16.79 -27.40
C GLY A 91 0.07 15.75 -27.49
N THR A 92 0.18 14.64 -26.77
CA THR A 92 -0.86 13.62 -26.73
C THR A 92 -1.91 13.98 -25.70
N SER A 93 -3.17 14.07 -26.11
CA SER A 93 -4.30 14.22 -25.21
C SER A 93 -4.63 12.85 -24.57
N VAL A 94 -4.69 12.82 -23.23
CA VAL A 94 -4.88 11.60 -22.44
C VAL A 94 -6.04 11.76 -21.46
N VAL A 95 -6.92 10.76 -21.41
CA VAL A 95 -7.96 10.62 -20.39
C VAL A 95 -7.69 9.38 -19.58
N ASN A 96 -7.46 9.53 -18.28
CA ASN A 96 -7.30 8.43 -17.34
C ASN A 96 -8.61 8.22 -16.58
N ALA A 97 -9.04 6.97 -16.45
CA ALA A 97 -10.27 6.59 -15.77
C ALA A 97 -10.11 5.19 -15.13
N THR A 98 -10.98 4.87 -14.20
CA THR A 98 -11.24 3.47 -13.85
C THR A 98 -12.22 2.89 -14.85
N LEU A 99 -12.32 1.56 -14.96
CA LEU A 99 -13.30 0.95 -15.86
C LEU A 99 -14.74 1.17 -15.41
N ASP A 100 -14.94 1.50 -14.13
CA ASP A 100 -16.26 1.84 -13.57
C ASP A 100 -16.75 3.23 -14.02
N ASP A 101 -15.83 4.11 -14.39
CA ASP A 101 -16.15 5.46 -14.87
C ASP A 101 -16.67 5.51 -16.33
N ILE A 102 -16.73 4.37 -17.00
CA ILE A 102 -17.28 4.25 -18.35
C ILE A 102 -18.77 3.98 -18.22
N ASP A 103 -19.59 4.95 -18.64
CA ASP A 103 -21.04 4.84 -18.54
C ASP A 103 -21.62 3.76 -19.46
N ASP A 104 -22.62 3.01 -18.92
CA ASP A 104 -23.39 2.03 -19.68
C ASP A 104 -24.48 2.64 -20.58
N ASN A 105 -24.59 3.97 -20.57
CA ASN A 105 -25.58 4.68 -21.36
C ASN A 105 -25.11 4.77 -22.81
N TYR A 106 -25.44 3.71 -23.55
CA TYR A 106 -25.17 3.60 -24.97
C TYR A 106 -25.75 4.80 -25.73
N ASN A 107 -24.88 5.68 -26.21
CA ASN A 107 -25.24 6.74 -27.13
C ASN A 107 -25.00 6.26 -28.57
N THR A 108 -26.06 6.22 -29.39
CA THR A 108 -26.01 5.80 -30.81
C THR A 108 -25.24 6.79 -31.71
N THR A 109 -24.66 7.83 -31.16
CA THR A 109 -24.00 8.93 -31.87
C THR A 109 -22.52 8.71 -32.17
N GLY A 110 -21.90 7.65 -31.67
CA GLY A 110 -20.47 7.41 -31.88
C GLY A 110 -19.57 7.89 -30.75
N GLU A 111 -20.17 8.25 -29.62
CA GLU A 111 -19.50 8.76 -28.40
C GLU A 111 -19.50 7.70 -27.31
N VAL A 112 -18.51 7.80 -26.43
CA VAL A 112 -18.43 7.07 -25.16
C VAL A 112 -18.37 8.08 -24.03
N SER A 113 -19.21 7.90 -23.00
CA SER A 113 -19.16 8.74 -21.79
C SER A 113 -18.15 8.17 -20.81
N ILE A 114 -17.22 9.02 -20.37
CA ILE A 114 -16.17 8.71 -19.39
C ILE A 114 -16.18 9.81 -18.35
N ASN A 115 -16.39 9.50 -17.08
CA ASN A 115 -16.54 10.49 -16.01
C ASN A 115 -17.54 11.61 -16.36
N ASP A 116 -18.75 11.23 -16.81
CA ASP A 116 -19.80 12.14 -17.24
C ASP A 116 -19.43 13.05 -18.44
N THR A 117 -18.32 12.77 -19.12
CA THR A 117 -17.86 13.53 -20.30
C THR A 117 -17.95 12.64 -21.53
N ALA A 118 -18.64 13.13 -22.59
CA ALA A 118 -18.71 12.44 -23.86
C ALA A 118 -17.43 12.67 -24.69
N TYR A 119 -16.91 11.56 -25.25
CA TYR A 119 -15.77 11.57 -26.17
C TYR A 119 -16.15 10.84 -27.44
N ASP A 120 -15.84 11.47 -28.57
CA ASP A 120 -15.97 10.81 -29.87
C ASP A 120 -14.97 9.64 -30.00
N VAL A 121 -15.35 8.61 -30.77
CA VAL A 121 -14.49 7.47 -31.07
C VAL A 121 -14.08 7.53 -32.54
N ALA A 122 -12.79 7.42 -32.82
CA ALA A 122 -12.27 7.44 -34.16
C ALA A 122 -12.76 6.25 -35.01
N GLU A 123 -12.74 6.38 -36.36
CA GLU A 123 -13.12 5.28 -37.27
C GLU A 123 -12.22 4.04 -37.13
N SER A 124 -11.00 4.21 -36.60
CA SER A 124 -10.07 3.11 -36.35
C SER A 124 -9.25 3.34 -35.10
N GLY A 125 -8.99 2.26 -34.37
CA GLY A 125 -8.23 2.34 -33.15
C GLY A 125 -7.94 0.96 -32.55
N LYS A 126 -7.53 0.96 -31.28
CA LYS A 126 -7.15 -0.28 -30.57
C LYS A 126 -7.46 -0.22 -29.07
N ILE A 127 -7.75 -1.39 -28.52
CA ILE A 127 -7.75 -1.64 -27.09
C ILE A 127 -6.56 -2.57 -26.81
N VAL A 128 -5.73 -2.22 -25.85
CA VAL A 128 -4.58 -2.99 -25.41
C VAL A 128 -4.73 -3.32 -23.93
N THR A 129 -4.87 -4.61 -23.62
CA THR A 129 -5.04 -5.07 -22.22
C THR A 129 -3.72 -5.67 -21.73
N ASN A 130 -3.23 -5.18 -20.58
CA ASN A 130 -1.97 -5.61 -19.97
C ASN A 130 -0.80 -5.68 -20.97
N TYR A 131 -0.81 -4.77 -21.94
CA TYR A 131 0.20 -4.60 -23.01
C TYR A 131 0.35 -5.76 -24.00
N VAL A 132 -0.56 -6.76 -23.99
CA VAL A 132 -0.41 -7.97 -24.84
C VAL A 132 -1.61 -8.25 -25.72
N SER A 133 -2.82 -8.15 -25.16
CA SER A 133 -4.03 -8.38 -25.94
C SER A 133 -4.43 -7.13 -26.68
N GLU A 134 -4.17 -7.11 -27.99
CA GLU A 134 -4.61 -6.02 -28.86
C GLU A 134 -5.90 -6.40 -29.57
N ASN A 135 -6.96 -5.61 -29.36
CA ASN A 135 -8.23 -5.72 -30.04
C ASN A 135 -8.47 -4.46 -30.88
N LYS A 136 -8.35 -4.58 -32.21
CA LYS A 136 -8.49 -3.46 -33.15
C LYS A 136 -9.92 -3.27 -33.61
N TRP A 137 -10.29 -2.04 -33.91
CA TRP A 137 -11.45 -1.72 -34.75
C TRP A 137 -10.99 -0.91 -35.95
N SER A 138 -11.72 -1.01 -37.05
CA SER A 138 -11.40 -0.27 -38.27
C SER A 138 -12.65 -0.05 -39.11
N SER A 139 -12.74 1.13 -39.73
CA SER A 139 -13.82 1.53 -40.61
C SER A 139 -15.21 1.54 -40.01
N SER A 140 -15.32 1.64 -38.68
CA SER A 140 -16.61 1.75 -37.98
C SER A 140 -16.45 2.31 -36.57
N VAL A 141 -16.89 3.53 -36.38
CA VAL A 141 -17.01 4.17 -35.05
C VAL A 141 -17.84 3.31 -34.10
N SER A 142 -18.97 2.73 -34.59
CA SER A 142 -19.83 1.90 -33.77
C SER A 142 -19.19 0.61 -33.27
N ASP A 143 -18.23 0.02 -34.02
CA ASP A 143 -17.43 -1.11 -33.55
C ASP A 143 -16.49 -0.69 -32.43
N GLY A 144 -15.85 0.49 -32.57
CA GLY A 144 -14.99 1.06 -31.52
C GLY A 144 -15.77 1.34 -30.23
N VAL A 145 -16.92 2.01 -30.33
CA VAL A 145 -17.81 2.25 -29.19
C VAL A 145 -18.18 0.94 -28.52
N SER A 146 -18.70 -0.02 -29.30
CA SER A 146 -19.12 -1.32 -28.75
C SER A 146 -17.99 -2.08 -28.05
N LYS A 147 -16.76 -1.98 -28.54
CA LYS A 147 -15.59 -2.62 -27.92
C LYS A 147 -15.16 -1.93 -26.63
N ILE A 148 -15.21 -0.60 -26.55
CA ILE A 148 -14.91 0.14 -25.33
C ILE A 148 -15.97 -0.14 -24.27
N GLU A 149 -17.24 -0.12 -24.62
CA GLU A 149 -18.34 -0.42 -23.70
C GLU A 149 -18.35 -1.88 -23.23
N ALA A 150 -17.85 -2.79 -24.07
CA ALA A 150 -17.71 -4.21 -23.72
C ALA A 150 -16.47 -4.52 -22.85
N LEU A 151 -15.67 -3.50 -22.51
CA LEU A 151 -14.57 -3.71 -21.55
C LEU A 151 -15.13 -4.26 -20.24
N SER A 152 -14.41 -5.23 -19.68
CA SER A 152 -14.76 -5.77 -18.36
C SER A 152 -14.74 -4.66 -17.34
N LYS A 153 -15.92 -4.27 -16.85
CA LYS A 153 -16.08 -3.23 -15.84
C LYS A 153 -15.74 -3.78 -14.46
N THR A 154 -14.48 -4.22 -14.32
CA THR A 154 -13.94 -4.61 -13.04
C THR A 154 -13.51 -3.37 -12.31
N ASN A 155 -14.22 -3.02 -11.27
CA ASN A 155 -13.88 -1.90 -10.40
C ASN A 155 -12.43 -2.03 -9.91
N GLY A 156 -11.71 -0.92 -9.91
CA GLY A 156 -10.30 -0.90 -9.55
C GLY A 156 -9.34 -1.14 -10.72
N ASN A 157 -9.78 -1.71 -11.85
CA ASN A 157 -8.99 -1.71 -13.07
C ASN A 157 -9.01 -0.32 -13.72
N THR A 158 -7.91 0.08 -14.33
CA THR A 158 -7.76 1.41 -14.93
C THR A 158 -7.66 1.34 -16.44
N VAL A 159 -8.01 2.43 -17.09
CA VAL A 159 -7.85 2.61 -18.52
C VAL A 159 -7.28 3.99 -18.81
N LYS A 160 -6.30 4.03 -19.73
CA LYS A 160 -5.76 5.25 -20.31
C LYS A 160 -6.24 5.34 -21.76
N PHE A 161 -7.09 6.31 -22.05
CA PHE A 161 -7.51 6.65 -23.40
C PHE A 161 -6.54 7.64 -24.01
N ILE A 162 -6.12 7.39 -25.24
CA ILE A 162 -5.36 8.31 -26.06
C ILE A 162 -6.32 8.93 -27.07
N LEU A 163 -6.30 10.25 -27.15
CA LEU A 163 -7.08 11.02 -28.10
C LEU A 163 -6.17 11.54 -29.22
N ASP A 164 -6.72 11.65 -30.41
CA ASP A 164 -6.06 12.29 -31.54
C ASP A 164 -6.24 13.82 -31.54
N ASP A 165 -5.76 14.49 -32.59
CA ASP A 165 -5.86 15.95 -32.76
C ASP A 165 -7.30 16.47 -32.93
N ASN A 166 -8.25 15.57 -33.27
CA ASN A 166 -9.68 15.88 -33.35
C ASN A 166 -10.38 15.65 -32.00
N ASN A 167 -9.65 15.22 -30.97
CA ASN A 167 -10.15 14.83 -29.66
C ASN A 167 -11.02 13.54 -29.69
N GLU A 168 -10.74 12.66 -30.66
CA GLU A 168 -11.38 11.35 -30.78
C GLU A 168 -10.53 10.24 -30.12
N ILE A 169 -11.17 9.27 -29.48
CA ILE A 169 -10.48 8.13 -28.86
C ILE A 169 -9.91 7.21 -29.96
N VAL A 170 -8.59 7.11 -30.01
CA VAL A 170 -7.84 6.24 -30.95
C VAL A 170 -7.21 5.02 -30.28
N SER A 171 -7.04 5.06 -28.96
CA SER A 171 -6.51 3.92 -28.21
C SER A 171 -6.99 3.90 -26.78
N ALA A 172 -7.19 2.69 -26.24
CA ALA A 172 -7.44 2.45 -24.83
C ALA A 172 -6.44 1.42 -24.29
N TYR A 173 -5.66 1.80 -23.30
CA TYR A 173 -4.71 0.93 -22.58
C TYR A 173 -5.31 0.52 -21.25
N VAL A 174 -5.79 -0.71 -21.17
CA VAL A 174 -6.43 -1.27 -19.96
C VAL A 174 -5.38 -1.93 -19.10
N THR A 175 -5.35 -1.57 -17.82
CA THR A 175 -4.52 -2.20 -16.80
C THR A 175 -5.39 -2.95 -15.80
N GLU A 176 -5.18 -4.26 -15.71
CA GLU A 176 -5.86 -5.13 -14.76
C GLU A 176 -4.99 -5.32 -13.52
N TYR A 177 -5.61 -5.19 -12.36
CA TYR A 177 -4.97 -5.39 -11.08
C TYR A 177 -5.54 -6.62 -10.39
N ALA A 178 -4.73 -7.26 -9.58
CA ALA A 178 -5.17 -8.34 -8.70
C ALA A 178 -4.47 -8.21 -7.34
N ILE A 179 -5.09 -8.83 -6.32
CA ILE A 179 -4.60 -8.81 -4.95
C ILE A 179 -4.18 -10.21 -4.53
N THR A 180 -3.10 -10.33 -3.79
CA THR A 180 -2.61 -11.60 -3.24
C THR A 180 -1.81 -11.39 -1.96
N LYS A 181 -1.37 -12.47 -1.34
CA LYS A 181 -0.54 -12.46 -0.13
C LYS A 181 0.88 -12.94 -0.41
N VAL A 182 1.85 -12.29 0.21
CA VAL A 182 3.24 -12.74 0.22
C VAL A 182 3.40 -13.91 1.20
N THR A 183 3.86 -15.05 0.70
CA THR A 183 4.03 -16.27 1.50
C THR A 183 5.47 -16.47 1.96
N ALA A 184 6.45 -15.95 1.22
CA ALA A 184 7.86 -15.98 1.59
C ALA A 184 8.65 -14.90 0.85
N VAL A 185 9.71 -14.40 1.47
CA VAL A 185 10.68 -13.48 0.87
C VAL A 185 12.08 -13.95 1.20
N ASN A 186 13.00 -13.90 0.23
CA ASN A 186 14.43 -14.08 0.43
C ASN A 186 15.21 -13.05 -0.40
N SER A 187 16.53 -13.08 -0.39
CA SER A 187 17.38 -12.08 -1.05
C SER A 187 17.24 -11.99 -2.58
N SER A 188 16.60 -12.97 -3.22
CA SER A 188 16.49 -13.02 -4.69
C SER A 188 15.06 -13.25 -5.19
N LYS A 189 14.14 -13.69 -4.32
CA LYS A 189 12.79 -14.08 -4.72
C LYS A 189 11.73 -13.66 -3.72
N VAL A 190 10.55 -13.38 -4.24
CA VAL A 190 9.30 -13.28 -3.47
C VAL A 190 8.35 -14.38 -3.93
N SER A 191 7.67 -15.02 -2.98
CA SER A 191 6.63 -16.02 -3.28
C SER A 191 5.27 -15.44 -2.96
N LEU A 192 4.39 -15.46 -3.94
CA LEU A 192 3.01 -15.01 -3.86
C LEU A 192 2.07 -16.21 -3.80
N LYS A 193 0.99 -16.12 -3.05
CA LYS A 193 0.11 -17.25 -2.71
C LYS A 193 -0.37 -18.02 -3.94
N ASP A 194 -0.92 -17.36 -4.94
CA ASP A 194 -1.57 -18.01 -6.08
C ASP A 194 -0.72 -18.00 -7.36
N ILE A 195 0.50 -17.41 -7.29
CA ILE A 195 1.39 -17.23 -8.44
C ILE A 195 2.64 -18.11 -8.31
N GLY A 196 3.10 -18.33 -7.06
CA GLY A 196 4.36 -19.00 -6.80
C GLY A 196 5.52 -18.02 -6.64
N SER A 197 6.73 -18.50 -6.89
CA SER A 197 7.98 -17.75 -6.66
C SER A 197 8.40 -16.98 -7.91
N ILE A 198 8.64 -15.69 -7.77
CA ILE A 198 9.14 -14.79 -8.82
C ILE A 198 10.49 -14.20 -8.41
N ASP A 199 11.36 -13.92 -9.37
CA ASP A 199 12.69 -13.34 -9.14
C ASP A 199 12.59 -11.83 -8.95
N LEU A 200 13.21 -11.29 -7.87
CA LEU A 200 13.18 -9.85 -7.58
C LEU A 200 13.88 -9.00 -8.64
N LYS A 201 14.92 -9.55 -9.30
CA LYS A 201 15.69 -8.81 -10.31
C LYS A 201 14.94 -8.62 -11.64
N ASP A 202 13.95 -9.46 -11.94
CA ASP A 202 13.22 -9.47 -13.21
C ASP A 202 11.81 -8.85 -13.06
N ASN A 203 11.50 -8.31 -11.87
CA ASN A 203 10.18 -7.79 -11.51
C ASN A 203 10.30 -6.50 -10.71
N GLU A 204 9.34 -5.62 -10.84
CA GLU A 204 9.26 -4.40 -10.05
C GLU A 204 8.53 -4.68 -8.73
N VAL A 205 9.26 -4.57 -7.62
CA VAL A 205 8.76 -4.90 -6.29
C VAL A 205 9.19 -3.81 -5.31
N TYR A 206 8.26 -3.32 -4.48
CA TYR A 206 8.60 -2.32 -3.47
C TYR A 206 9.65 -2.83 -2.46
N SER A 207 10.45 -1.91 -1.92
CA SER A 207 11.74 -2.19 -1.25
C SER A 207 11.65 -2.97 0.05
N ASP A 208 10.55 -2.85 0.78
CA ASP A 208 10.34 -3.40 2.13
C ASP A 208 9.34 -4.57 2.17
N ILE A 209 9.16 -5.23 1.03
CA ILE A 209 8.27 -6.39 0.92
C ILE A 209 8.62 -7.47 1.94
N ALA A 210 7.64 -7.91 2.70
CA ALA A 210 7.79 -8.90 3.75
C ALA A 210 6.79 -10.05 3.61
N LYS A 211 7.12 -11.18 4.25
CA LYS A 211 6.17 -12.27 4.39
C LYS A 211 4.92 -11.77 5.13
N ASP A 212 3.77 -12.26 4.70
CA ASP A 212 2.43 -11.92 5.18
C ASP A 212 1.89 -10.56 4.72
N ASP A 213 2.66 -9.74 3.96
CA ASP A 213 2.11 -8.57 3.30
C ASP A 213 1.00 -8.96 2.33
N VAL A 214 -0.06 -8.15 2.31
CA VAL A 214 -1.08 -8.18 1.25
C VAL A 214 -0.65 -7.17 0.20
N VAL A 215 -0.60 -7.62 -1.05
CA VAL A 215 -0.04 -6.85 -2.17
C VAL A 215 -1.00 -6.81 -3.35
N VAL A 216 -0.99 -5.69 -4.03
CA VAL A 216 -1.62 -5.51 -5.35
C VAL A 216 -0.55 -5.76 -6.41
N TYR A 217 -0.91 -6.49 -7.46
CA TYR A 217 0.01 -6.72 -8.55
C TYR A 217 -0.66 -6.52 -9.91
N GLN A 218 0.16 -6.10 -10.85
CA GLN A 218 -0.11 -6.13 -12.27
C GLN A 218 0.74 -7.25 -12.89
N LYS A 219 0.15 -8.03 -13.79
CA LYS A 219 0.85 -9.03 -14.56
C LYS A 219 0.98 -8.57 -15.99
N LEU A 220 2.18 -8.13 -16.36
CA LEU A 220 2.51 -7.72 -17.72
C LEU A 220 2.96 -8.96 -18.52
N TYR A 221 2.37 -9.14 -19.67
CA TYR A 221 2.79 -10.20 -20.57
C TYR A 221 3.72 -9.60 -21.64
N SER A 222 4.91 -10.13 -21.77
CA SER A 222 5.76 -9.86 -22.92
C SER A 222 5.16 -10.49 -24.19
N THR A 223 5.47 -9.93 -25.34
CA THR A 223 5.19 -10.57 -26.65
C THR A 223 5.86 -11.95 -26.78
N ASP A 224 6.89 -12.21 -25.98
CA ASP A 224 7.43 -13.53 -25.71
C ASP A 224 6.58 -14.19 -24.61
N LYS A 225 5.60 -15.00 -25.01
CA LYS A 225 4.54 -15.57 -24.16
C LYS A 225 5.03 -16.40 -22.95
N ASP A 226 6.32 -16.68 -22.87
CA ASP A 226 6.92 -17.47 -21.79
C ASP A 226 7.42 -16.61 -20.62
N LYS A 227 7.38 -15.28 -20.73
CA LYS A 227 7.82 -14.37 -19.67
C LYS A 227 6.70 -13.40 -19.28
N ALA A 228 6.30 -13.46 -18.03
CA ALA A 228 5.48 -12.43 -17.41
C ALA A 228 6.34 -11.64 -16.43
N THR A 229 6.23 -10.30 -16.48
CA THR A 229 6.80 -9.40 -15.49
C THR A 229 5.70 -8.95 -14.54
N PHE A 230 6.01 -8.85 -13.26
CA PHE A 230 5.07 -8.39 -12.24
C PHE A 230 5.51 -7.02 -11.72
N ILE A 231 4.56 -6.11 -11.61
CA ILE A 231 4.68 -4.89 -10.82
C ILE A 231 3.90 -5.14 -9.54
N ILE A 232 4.57 -5.06 -8.38
CA ILE A 232 4.01 -5.41 -7.09
C ILE A 232 4.13 -4.22 -6.15
N THR A 233 2.99 -3.78 -5.63
CA THR A 233 2.88 -2.69 -4.65
C THR A 233 2.19 -3.21 -3.39
N LYS A 234 2.44 -2.57 -2.25
CA LYS A 234 1.70 -2.86 -1.03
C LYS A 234 0.25 -2.44 -1.20
N ALA A 235 -0.69 -3.28 -0.77
CA ALA A 235 -2.10 -2.90 -0.80
C ALA A 235 -2.36 -1.74 0.16
N GLU A 236 -3.08 -0.73 -0.30
CA GLU A 236 -3.62 0.30 0.57
C GLU A 236 -4.65 -0.31 1.51
N THR A 237 -4.78 0.24 2.72
CA THR A 237 -5.69 -0.28 3.72
C THR A 237 -6.52 0.81 4.36
N VAL A 238 -7.78 0.47 4.67
CA VAL A 238 -8.65 1.25 5.54
C VAL A 238 -9.08 0.34 6.68
N SER A 239 -8.81 0.77 7.91
CA SER A 239 -9.20 0.04 9.11
C SER A 239 -10.19 0.85 9.92
N GLY A 240 -11.21 0.19 10.47
CA GLY A 240 -12.25 0.83 11.26
C GLY A 240 -13.39 -0.13 11.57
N LYS A 241 -14.47 0.37 12.12
CA LYS A 241 -15.67 -0.44 12.38
C LYS A 241 -16.45 -0.69 11.11
N LEU A 242 -16.86 -1.94 10.89
CA LEU A 242 -17.86 -2.24 9.88
C LEU A 242 -19.20 -1.64 10.32
N THR A 243 -19.62 -0.55 9.70
CA THR A 243 -20.87 0.14 10.03
C THR A 243 -22.01 -0.17 9.08
N GLY A 244 -21.72 -0.81 7.94
CA GLY A 244 -22.72 -1.27 6.99
C GLY A 244 -22.12 -2.09 5.86
N TYR A 245 -22.99 -2.78 5.12
CA TYR A 245 -22.62 -3.49 3.90
C TYR A 245 -23.86 -3.66 3.00
N LYS A 246 -23.65 -3.78 1.70
CA LYS A 246 -24.69 -4.08 0.73
C LYS A 246 -24.30 -5.36 -0.03
N GLY A 247 -24.69 -6.51 0.51
CA GLY A 247 -24.25 -7.80 -0.03
C GLY A 247 -22.73 -7.89 -0.10
N THR A 248 -22.20 -8.13 -1.30
CA THR A 248 -20.76 -8.07 -1.62
C THR A 248 -20.40 -6.86 -2.49
N GLU A 249 -21.32 -5.91 -2.71
CA GLU A 249 -21.14 -4.75 -3.59
C GLU A 249 -20.43 -3.59 -2.87
N THR A 250 -20.83 -3.35 -1.61
CA THR A 250 -20.34 -2.19 -0.85
C THR A 250 -20.01 -2.60 0.58
N VAL A 251 -18.91 -2.06 1.10
CA VAL A 251 -18.46 -2.18 2.50
C VAL A 251 -18.39 -0.78 3.10
N THR A 252 -18.99 -0.57 4.27
CA THR A 252 -18.98 0.73 4.96
C THR A 252 -18.10 0.64 6.20
N VAL A 253 -17.01 1.41 6.21
CA VAL A 253 -16.04 1.48 7.32
C VAL A 253 -16.16 2.83 7.98
N ASP A 254 -16.45 2.87 9.29
CA ASP A 254 -16.65 4.11 10.06
C ASP A 254 -17.58 5.13 9.38
N GLY A 255 -18.65 4.63 8.73
CA GLY A 255 -19.64 5.46 8.03
C GLY A 255 -19.27 5.84 6.59
N THR A 256 -18.05 5.56 6.13
CA THR A 256 -17.64 5.77 4.72
C THR A 256 -17.88 4.50 3.91
N ALA A 257 -18.64 4.62 2.83
CA ALA A 257 -18.94 3.51 1.93
C ALA A 257 -17.85 3.37 0.86
N TYR A 258 -17.44 2.13 0.62
CA TYR A 258 -16.47 1.74 -0.41
C TYR A 258 -17.10 0.67 -1.28
N ASP A 259 -17.11 0.85 -2.58
CA ASP A 259 -17.52 -0.20 -3.50
C ASP A 259 -16.45 -1.29 -3.59
N THR A 260 -16.89 -2.52 -3.85
CA THR A 260 -15.97 -3.66 -3.92
C THR A 260 -15.52 -3.92 -5.35
N MET A 261 -14.30 -4.44 -5.46
CA MET A 261 -13.78 -4.95 -6.72
C MET A 261 -14.61 -6.15 -7.19
N ASN A 262 -15.16 -6.09 -8.41
CA ASN A 262 -15.99 -7.16 -9.01
C ASN A 262 -17.26 -7.55 -8.24
N LYS A 263 -17.79 -6.69 -7.38
CA LYS A 263 -18.93 -7.02 -6.50
C LYS A 263 -18.68 -8.32 -5.70
N ALA A 264 -17.43 -8.56 -5.34
CA ALA A 264 -16.98 -9.73 -4.60
C ALA A 264 -15.75 -9.41 -3.77
N LEU A 265 -15.56 -10.14 -2.68
CA LEU A 265 -14.37 -10.06 -1.84
C LEU A 265 -13.48 -11.27 -2.07
N VAL A 266 -12.18 -11.04 -2.18
CA VAL A 266 -11.19 -12.12 -2.30
C VAL A 266 -10.99 -12.77 -0.94
N GLY A 267 -11.36 -14.04 -0.82
CA GLY A 267 -11.17 -14.82 0.39
C GLY A 267 -9.80 -15.48 0.49
N GLY A 268 -9.46 -15.88 1.71
CA GLY A 268 -8.26 -16.71 1.97
C GLY A 268 -6.93 -15.97 1.78
N LEU A 269 -6.90 -14.64 1.67
CA LEU A 269 -5.65 -13.87 1.69
C LEU A 269 -5.00 -13.97 3.06
N THR A 270 -5.80 -13.84 4.09
CA THR A 270 -5.43 -14.09 5.48
C THR A 270 -6.28 -15.22 6.04
N ASP A 271 -5.98 -15.70 7.25
CA ASP A 271 -6.80 -16.72 7.91
C ASP A 271 -8.17 -16.18 8.34
N ASP A 272 -8.30 -14.86 8.46
CA ASP A 272 -9.48 -14.14 8.94
C ASP A 272 -10.24 -13.41 7.81
N ALA A 273 -9.84 -13.64 6.55
CA ALA A 273 -10.43 -12.99 5.39
C ALA A 273 -11.90 -13.41 5.18
N LYS A 274 -12.78 -12.42 5.06
CA LYS A 274 -14.22 -12.61 4.79
C LYS A 274 -14.54 -12.47 3.31
N THR A 275 -15.43 -13.33 2.85
CA THR A 275 -16.01 -13.24 1.47
C THR A 275 -17.44 -12.72 1.48
N SER A 276 -18.06 -12.61 2.65
CA SER A 276 -19.40 -12.06 2.84
C SER A 276 -19.60 -11.64 4.29
N PHE A 277 -20.56 -10.76 4.55
CA PHE A 277 -20.91 -10.28 5.86
C PHE A 277 -22.29 -10.76 6.31
N VAL A 278 -22.46 -10.84 7.63
CA VAL A 278 -23.74 -11.07 8.31
C VAL A 278 -24.03 -9.95 9.29
N THR A 279 -25.25 -9.80 9.73
CA THR A 279 -25.66 -8.72 10.65
C THR A 279 -24.84 -8.69 11.95
N GLY A 280 -24.34 -9.85 12.41
CA GLY A 280 -23.48 -9.94 13.60
C GLY A 280 -22.09 -9.36 13.40
N ASP A 281 -21.64 -9.12 12.17
CA ASP A 281 -20.34 -8.51 11.87
C ASP A 281 -20.38 -6.97 12.01
N ILE A 282 -21.58 -6.36 12.08
CA ILE A 282 -21.72 -4.91 12.28
C ILE A 282 -21.20 -4.51 13.64
N GLY A 283 -20.30 -3.53 13.64
CA GLY A 283 -19.63 -3.04 14.85
C GLY A 283 -18.26 -3.67 15.10
N GLU A 284 -17.94 -4.78 14.41
CA GLU A 284 -16.61 -5.39 14.49
C GLU A 284 -15.57 -4.54 13.75
N THR A 285 -14.33 -4.60 14.21
CA THR A 285 -13.21 -3.92 13.55
C THR A 285 -12.76 -4.74 12.36
N ILE A 286 -12.61 -4.09 11.21
CA ILE A 286 -12.14 -4.70 9.97
C ILE A 286 -10.94 -3.95 9.43
N THR A 287 -10.16 -4.62 8.62
CA THR A 287 -9.16 -4.04 7.71
C THR A 287 -9.59 -4.37 6.29
N ALA A 288 -9.94 -3.34 5.53
CA ALA A 288 -10.25 -3.45 4.12
C ALA A 288 -8.98 -3.16 3.30
N TYR A 289 -8.66 -4.04 2.37
CA TYR A 289 -7.54 -3.88 1.44
C TYR A 289 -8.05 -3.34 0.12
N LEU A 290 -7.44 -2.26 -0.36
CA LEU A 290 -7.92 -1.51 -1.50
C LEU A 290 -7.07 -1.75 -2.76
N VAL A 291 -7.75 -1.73 -3.90
CA VAL A 291 -7.18 -1.62 -5.24
C VAL A 291 -7.79 -0.38 -5.89
N ASN A 292 -6.99 0.66 -6.06
CA ASN A 292 -7.42 1.94 -6.64
C ASN A 292 -8.71 2.50 -6.02
N GLY A 293 -8.83 2.42 -4.68
CA GLY A 293 -9.97 2.91 -3.92
C GLY A 293 -11.13 1.92 -3.75
N TYR A 294 -11.12 0.77 -4.43
CA TYR A 294 -12.13 -0.28 -4.30
C TYR A 294 -11.70 -1.38 -3.35
N VAL A 295 -12.60 -1.84 -2.50
CA VAL A 295 -12.31 -2.93 -1.56
C VAL A 295 -12.18 -4.25 -2.32
N ALA A 296 -10.99 -4.82 -2.31
CA ALA A 296 -10.71 -6.12 -2.92
C ALA A 296 -10.81 -7.28 -1.92
N ALA A 297 -10.44 -7.06 -0.67
CA ALA A 297 -10.52 -8.05 0.40
C ALA A 297 -10.78 -7.38 1.74
N VAL A 298 -11.34 -8.11 2.68
CA VAL A 298 -11.57 -7.66 4.06
C VAL A 298 -11.09 -8.71 5.02
N ASP A 299 -10.35 -8.26 6.01
CA ASP A 299 -9.90 -9.04 7.15
C ASP A 299 -10.69 -8.59 8.39
N MET A 300 -11.26 -9.53 9.11
CA MET A 300 -11.98 -9.28 10.37
C MET A 300 -11.14 -9.59 11.60
N SER A 301 -9.86 -9.81 11.44
CA SER A 301 -8.99 -9.97 12.59
C SER A 301 -9.07 -8.72 13.45
N ALA A 302 -9.23 -8.92 14.75
CA ALA A 302 -9.17 -7.84 15.71
C ALA A 302 -7.84 -7.12 15.56
N SER A 303 -7.91 -5.88 15.09
CA SER A 303 -6.70 -5.09 14.85
C SER A 303 -6.04 -4.77 16.19
N ALA A 304 -4.76 -5.08 16.33
CA ALA A 304 -3.96 -4.64 17.46
C ALA A 304 -3.86 -3.11 17.54
N SER A 305 -4.24 -2.39 16.50
CA SER A 305 -4.29 -0.91 16.49
C SER A 305 -5.20 -0.33 17.57
N ASN A 306 -6.18 -1.11 18.05
CA ASN A 306 -7.12 -0.68 19.10
C ASN A 306 -6.67 -1.07 20.51
N TYR A 307 -5.41 -1.44 20.70
CA TYR A 307 -4.83 -1.66 22.02
C TYR A 307 -3.84 -0.55 22.38
N ALA A 308 -3.82 -0.20 23.66
CA ALA A 308 -2.85 0.73 24.22
C ALA A 308 -2.40 0.25 25.60
N LEU A 309 -1.18 0.59 25.99
CA LEU A 309 -0.66 0.36 27.32
C LEU A 309 -0.83 1.63 28.15
N VAL A 310 -1.36 1.50 29.36
CA VAL A 310 -1.47 2.60 30.32
C VAL A 310 -0.11 2.84 30.97
N GLU A 311 0.42 4.03 30.84
CA GLU A 311 1.66 4.46 31.51
C GLU A 311 1.40 5.15 32.84
N ASP A 312 0.34 5.96 32.92
CA ASP A 312 0.00 6.71 34.10
C ASP A 312 -1.48 7.11 34.09
N VAL A 313 -2.08 7.27 35.26
CA VAL A 313 -3.48 7.66 35.43
C VAL A 313 -3.58 8.86 36.38
N GLY A 314 -4.17 9.94 35.88
CA GLY A 314 -4.44 11.15 36.66
C GLY A 314 -5.94 11.47 36.72
N SER A 315 -6.45 11.86 37.85
CA SER A 315 -7.82 12.35 38.02
C SER A 315 -7.85 13.83 38.39
N GLY A 316 -8.84 14.54 37.87
CA GLY A 316 -9.08 15.95 38.21
C GLY A 316 -10.55 16.32 38.02
N THR A 317 -10.98 17.40 38.65
CA THR A 317 -12.35 17.92 38.53
C THR A 317 -12.31 19.19 37.68
N VAL A 318 -12.96 19.18 36.50
CA VAL A 318 -13.09 20.33 35.64
C VAL A 318 -14.54 20.75 35.52
N GLY A 319 -14.85 22.00 35.95
CA GLY A 319 -16.22 22.50 35.89
C GLY A 319 -17.23 21.77 36.79
N GLY A 320 -16.75 21.05 37.83
CA GLY A 320 -17.59 20.27 38.73
C GLY A 320 -17.91 18.85 38.24
N VAL A 321 -17.30 18.45 37.14
CA VAL A 321 -17.37 17.08 36.59
C VAL A 321 -16.01 16.41 36.80
N ASP A 322 -16.03 15.19 37.35
CA ASP A 322 -14.81 14.39 37.50
C ASP A 322 -14.38 13.88 36.12
N GLU A 323 -13.27 14.41 35.65
CA GLU A 323 -12.59 13.90 34.45
C GLU A 323 -11.32 13.18 34.88
N PHE A 324 -11.02 12.06 34.27
CA PHE A 324 -9.71 11.45 34.42
C PHE A 324 -9.00 11.29 33.08
N LYS A 325 -7.68 11.42 33.14
CA LYS A 325 -6.81 11.33 32.00
C LYS A 325 -5.84 10.18 32.17
N MET A 326 -5.50 9.57 31.10
CA MET A 326 -4.45 8.56 31.05
C MET A 326 -3.35 9.00 30.11
N LYS A 327 -2.10 8.74 30.50
CA LYS A 327 -1.00 8.70 29.56
C LYS A 327 -0.89 7.28 29.05
N VAL A 328 -0.92 7.10 27.74
CA VAL A 328 -0.92 5.79 27.09
C VAL A 328 0.11 5.74 25.96
N ILE A 329 0.64 4.55 25.70
CA ILE A 329 1.36 4.27 24.46
C ILE A 329 0.46 3.45 23.55
N LEU A 330 0.27 3.94 22.32
CA LEU A 330 -0.55 3.28 21.30
C LEU A 330 0.23 2.17 20.58
N ALA A 331 -0.46 1.35 19.81
CA ALA A 331 0.14 0.24 19.07
C ALA A 331 1.23 0.66 18.07
N ASP A 332 1.17 1.89 17.57
CA ASP A 332 2.19 2.50 16.70
C ASP A 332 3.40 3.09 17.44
N GLY A 333 3.43 2.96 18.77
CA GLY A 333 4.48 3.52 19.62
C GLY A 333 4.29 4.99 20.00
N THR A 334 3.20 5.62 19.56
CA THR A 334 2.90 7.03 19.91
C THR A 334 2.46 7.15 21.37
N GLU A 335 3.16 7.98 22.15
CA GLU A 335 2.69 8.38 23.48
C GLU A 335 1.59 9.45 23.36
N LYS A 336 0.49 9.26 24.08
CA LYS A 336 -0.64 10.17 24.05
C LYS A 336 -1.26 10.35 25.42
N THR A 337 -1.65 11.58 25.76
CA THR A 337 -2.52 11.84 26.90
C THR A 337 -3.95 11.95 26.42
N VAL A 338 -4.82 11.09 26.94
CA VAL A 338 -6.22 10.99 26.56
C VAL A 338 -7.13 11.23 27.76
N THR A 339 -8.30 11.80 27.53
CA THR A 339 -9.42 11.81 28.48
C THR A 339 -10.28 10.59 28.19
N VAL A 340 -10.66 9.83 29.20
CA VAL A 340 -11.57 8.68 29.02
C VAL A 340 -12.98 9.20 28.80
N ASP A 341 -13.65 8.68 27.79
CA ASP A 341 -15.05 9.04 27.54
C ASP A 341 -15.93 8.57 28.73
N LYS A 342 -16.79 9.46 29.20
CA LYS A 342 -17.72 9.17 30.30
C LYS A 342 -18.71 8.05 30.00
N ASP A 343 -18.96 7.81 28.70
CA ASP A 343 -19.89 6.78 28.20
C ASP A 343 -19.15 5.47 27.84
N SER A 344 -17.83 5.41 28.05
CA SER A 344 -17.03 4.18 27.87
C SER A 344 -17.52 3.05 28.75
N ALA A 345 -17.40 1.82 28.29
CA ALA A 345 -17.73 0.62 29.07
C ALA A 345 -16.89 0.52 30.35
N VAL A 346 -15.66 1.08 30.35
CA VAL A 346 -14.81 1.23 31.54
C VAL A 346 -14.44 2.72 31.65
N ASN A 347 -14.97 3.40 32.63
CA ASN A 347 -14.89 4.87 32.78
C ASN A 347 -14.55 5.38 34.17
N THR A 348 -14.04 4.56 35.07
CA THR A 348 -13.66 4.98 36.43
C THR A 348 -12.15 4.92 36.61
N ALA A 349 -11.54 5.97 37.16
CA ALA A 349 -10.08 6.05 37.37
C ALA A 349 -9.51 4.83 38.11
N ALA A 350 -10.26 4.30 39.12
CA ALA A 350 -9.86 3.10 39.85
C ALA A 350 -9.81 1.81 39.00
N SER A 351 -10.36 1.85 37.80
CA SER A 351 -10.33 0.72 36.86
C SER A 351 -9.04 0.62 36.09
N PHE A 352 -8.12 1.60 36.17
CA PHE A 352 -6.89 1.65 35.40
C PHE A 352 -5.68 1.75 36.32
N GLY A 353 -4.56 1.20 35.86
CA GLY A 353 -3.26 1.26 36.52
C GLY A 353 -2.11 1.22 35.54
N ASP A 354 -0.91 1.59 35.99
CA ASP A 354 0.33 1.47 35.26
C ASP A 354 0.56 0.01 34.82
N GLY A 355 0.81 -0.22 33.54
CA GLY A 355 1.02 -1.53 32.93
C GLY A 355 -0.25 -2.25 32.47
N ASP A 356 -1.44 -1.68 32.70
CA ASP A 356 -2.69 -2.27 32.19
C ASP A 356 -2.77 -2.13 30.66
N LEU A 357 -3.21 -3.19 29.96
CA LEU A 357 -3.58 -3.12 28.55
C LEU A 357 -5.05 -2.75 28.40
N ILE A 358 -5.34 -1.73 27.63
CA ILE A 358 -6.70 -1.31 27.30
C ILE A 358 -7.03 -1.61 25.84
N LYS A 359 -8.26 -2.06 25.61
CA LYS A 359 -8.88 -2.06 24.28
C LYS A 359 -9.79 -0.85 24.19
N TYR A 360 -9.71 -0.09 23.11
CA TYR A 360 -10.54 1.09 22.87
C TYR A 360 -11.24 1.01 21.53
N ALA A 361 -12.40 1.65 21.43
CA ALA A 361 -13.16 1.71 20.17
C ALA A 361 -12.66 2.83 19.27
N SER A 362 -12.35 4.00 19.86
CA SER A 362 -11.91 5.19 19.11
C SER A 362 -11.16 6.17 19.99
N ILE A 363 -10.43 7.08 19.34
CA ILE A 363 -9.87 8.30 19.95
C ILE A 363 -10.30 9.47 19.07
N SER A 364 -11.02 10.43 19.66
CA SER A 364 -11.46 11.63 18.92
C SER A 364 -10.30 12.61 18.68
N ASP A 365 -10.51 13.59 17.79
CA ASP A 365 -9.56 14.68 17.53
C ASP A 365 -9.25 15.52 18.79
N SER A 366 -10.16 15.56 19.75
CA SER A 366 -9.98 16.19 21.06
C SER A 366 -9.28 15.30 22.10
N ASN A 367 -8.75 14.15 21.67
CA ASN A 367 -8.12 13.14 22.53
C ASN A 367 -9.05 12.53 23.59
N VAL A 368 -10.33 12.35 23.27
CA VAL A 368 -11.25 11.57 24.11
C VAL A 368 -11.24 10.13 23.61
N MET A 369 -10.92 9.19 24.51
CA MET A 369 -10.79 7.76 24.21
C MET A 369 -11.99 6.99 24.75
N ASP A 370 -12.66 6.23 23.89
CA ASP A 370 -13.73 5.30 24.25
C ASP A 370 -13.15 3.92 24.59
N VAL A 371 -13.01 3.62 25.87
CA VAL A 371 -12.40 2.38 26.37
C VAL A 371 -13.44 1.28 26.49
N THR A 372 -13.21 0.15 25.83
CA THR A 372 -14.13 -1.00 25.80
C THR A 372 -13.77 -2.08 26.82
N SER A 373 -12.50 -2.30 27.10
CA SER A 373 -12.05 -3.28 28.10
C SER A 373 -10.66 -2.97 28.65
N VAL A 374 -10.35 -3.56 29.81
CA VAL A 374 -9.04 -3.45 30.47
C VAL A 374 -8.57 -4.85 30.86
N THR A 375 -7.35 -5.20 30.49
CA THR A 375 -6.63 -6.37 30.99
C THR A 375 -5.59 -5.90 31.99
N LYS A 376 -5.77 -6.32 33.25
CA LYS A 376 -4.96 -5.86 34.38
C LYS A 376 -3.55 -6.45 34.37
N ASP A 377 -2.54 -5.64 34.72
CA ASP A 377 -1.19 -6.12 35.04
C ASP A 377 -1.20 -7.24 36.09
N GLY A 378 -2.18 -7.21 37.03
CA GLY A 378 -2.38 -8.27 38.01
C GLY A 378 -2.70 -9.66 37.44
N THR A 379 -2.97 -9.80 36.15
CA THR A 379 -3.09 -11.09 35.45
C THR A 379 -1.76 -11.59 34.89
N SER A 380 -0.67 -10.84 35.07
CA SER A 380 0.65 -11.18 34.56
C SER A 380 1.20 -12.46 35.19
N ASP A 381 1.75 -13.33 34.35
CA ASP A 381 2.58 -14.44 34.77
C ASP A 381 4.03 -13.96 35.04
N ILE A 382 4.66 -14.56 36.04
CA ILE A 382 6.09 -14.33 36.34
C ILE A 382 6.83 -15.63 36.04
N LEU A 383 7.85 -15.55 35.18
CA LEU A 383 8.67 -16.70 34.83
C LEU A 383 9.19 -17.41 36.07
N THR A 384 9.04 -18.73 36.12
CA THR A 384 9.63 -19.56 37.17
C THR A 384 11.15 -19.61 37.04
N ALA A 385 11.86 -19.83 38.15
CA ALA A 385 13.32 -19.91 38.16
C ALA A 385 13.89 -21.05 37.30
N SER A 386 13.09 -22.07 36.99
CA SER A 386 13.46 -23.19 36.14
C SER A 386 13.06 -23.01 34.67
N ALA A 387 12.30 -22.00 34.32
CA ALA A 387 11.86 -21.78 32.94
C ALA A 387 13.06 -21.40 32.06
N SER A 388 13.17 -22.09 30.94
CA SER A 388 14.18 -21.79 29.90
C SER A 388 13.49 -21.81 28.53
N GLY A 389 13.77 -20.79 27.72
CA GLY A 389 13.16 -20.65 26.40
C GLY A 389 12.82 -19.21 26.07
N ASN A 390 11.99 -19.03 25.08
CA ASN A 390 11.56 -17.73 24.61
C ASN A 390 10.18 -17.42 25.19
N VAL A 391 9.96 -16.17 25.64
CA VAL A 391 8.61 -15.63 25.88
C VAL A 391 7.92 -15.38 24.55
N TYR A 392 8.68 -14.88 23.54
CA TYR A 392 8.23 -14.80 22.17
C TYR A 392 9.20 -15.57 21.26
N ASP A 393 8.67 -16.45 20.45
CA ASP A 393 9.41 -17.22 19.47
C ASP A 393 9.13 -16.67 18.05
N LYS A 394 10.17 -16.12 17.42
CA LYS A 394 10.09 -15.50 16.09
C LYS A 394 9.82 -16.50 14.96
N ASP A 395 10.21 -17.77 15.13
CA ASP A 395 10.11 -18.78 14.07
C ASP A 395 8.68 -19.34 14.00
N THR A 396 8.05 -19.53 15.16
CA THR A 396 6.65 -19.97 15.27
C THR A 396 5.66 -18.81 15.36
N LYS A 397 6.15 -17.55 15.50
CA LYS A 397 5.32 -16.36 15.70
C LYS A 397 4.37 -16.48 16.88
N SER A 398 4.84 -17.09 17.97
CA SER A 398 4.01 -17.40 19.11
C SER A 398 4.53 -16.79 20.41
N PHE A 399 3.59 -16.45 21.31
CA PHE A 399 3.85 -15.86 22.61
C PHE A 399 3.42 -16.82 23.72
N ALA A 400 4.24 -16.91 24.77
CA ALA A 400 3.99 -17.78 25.90
C ALA A 400 2.73 -17.38 26.68
N GLN A 401 1.96 -18.38 27.12
CA GLN A 401 0.71 -18.22 27.86
C GLN A 401 0.83 -18.60 29.33
N LYS A 402 1.96 -19.15 29.74
CA LYS A 402 2.22 -19.62 31.11
C LYS A 402 3.65 -19.39 31.53
N ALA A 403 3.83 -19.15 32.83
CA ALA A 403 5.12 -18.87 33.45
C ALA A 403 6.17 -20.00 33.31
N ASP A 404 5.77 -21.23 33.07
CA ASP A 404 6.63 -22.37 32.82
C ASP A 404 7.01 -22.55 31.34
N LEU A 405 6.53 -21.67 30.46
CA LEU A 405 6.70 -21.71 29.00
C LEU A 405 6.20 -23.03 28.38
N SER A 406 5.18 -23.66 28.95
CA SER A 406 4.63 -24.92 28.47
C SER A 406 3.54 -24.76 27.40
N THR A 407 2.98 -23.55 27.27
CA THR A 407 1.87 -23.26 26.36
C THR A 407 2.13 -21.95 25.62
N TYR A 408 1.90 -21.98 24.31
CA TYR A 408 2.05 -20.85 23.42
C TYR A 408 0.79 -20.62 22.58
N ALA A 409 0.51 -19.36 22.24
CA ALA A 409 -0.49 -19.01 21.25
C ALA A 409 0.15 -18.22 20.12
N ILE A 410 -0.29 -18.49 18.88
CA ILE A 410 0.20 -17.82 17.68
C ILE A 410 -0.30 -16.38 17.68
N SER A 411 0.56 -15.42 17.32
CA SER A 411 0.18 -14.02 17.17
C SER A 411 -0.48 -13.76 15.82
N THR A 412 -1.43 -12.80 15.79
CA THR A 412 -1.95 -12.23 14.53
C THR A 412 -0.85 -11.45 13.80
N SER A 413 -1.06 -11.10 12.54
CA SER A 413 -0.06 -10.39 11.71
C SER A 413 0.31 -9.02 12.26
N ASP A 414 -0.64 -8.35 12.86
CA ASP A 414 -0.57 -7.01 13.41
C ASP A 414 -0.47 -6.98 14.94
N ALA A 415 -0.30 -8.14 15.59
CA ALA A 415 -0.15 -8.23 17.03
C ALA A 415 0.94 -7.29 17.55
N VAL A 416 0.58 -6.53 18.59
CA VAL A 416 1.49 -5.57 19.23
C VAL A 416 2.07 -6.15 20.52
N LEU A 417 3.37 -5.96 20.71
CA LEU A 417 4.03 -6.21 21.97
C LEU A 417 4.38 -4.89 22.66
N PHE A 418 3.77 -4.66 23.80
CA PHE A 418 4.15 -3.58 24.69
C PHE A 418 5.26 -4.04 25.63
N VAL A 419 6.31 -3.23 25.73
CA VAL A 419 7.50 -3.54 26.53
C VAL A 419 7.71 -2.42 27.53
N LYS A 420 7.84 -2.79 28.82
CA LYS A 420 8.36 -1.92 29.87
C LYS A 420 9.81 -2.30 30.14
N THR A 421 10.73 -1.35 30.05
CA THR A 421 12.13 -1.61 30.41
C THR A 421 12.36 -1.26 31.86
N THR A 422 12.88 -2.21 32.64
CA THR A 422 13.12 -2.02 34.08
C THR A 422 14.34 -1.17 34.38
N GLU A 423 15.28 -1.02 33.42
CA GLU A 423 16.49 -0.21 33.57
C GLU A 423 16.17 1.30 33.67
N ASN A 424 15.20 1.78 32.90
CA ASN A 424 14.85 3.20 32.82
C ASN A 424 13.34 3.50 33.00
N GLY A 425 12.51 2.48 33.14
CA GLY A 425 11.05 2.62 33.33
C GLY A 425 10.31 3.03 32.06
N ASN A 426 10.97 3.07 30.90
CA ASN A 426 10.34 3.50 29.66
C ASN A 426 9.46 2.39 29.06
N PHE A 427 8.43 2.84 28.34
CA PHE A 427 7.49 1.98 27.63
C PHE A 427 7.72 2.06 26.13
N TYR A 428 7.44 0.97 25.42
CA TYR A 428 7.59 0.85 23.98
C TYR A 428 6.51 -0.06 23.41
N ALA A 429 6.13 0.17 22.15
CA ALA A 429 5.27 -0.73 21.39
C ALA A 429 6.00 -1.19 20.13
N TYR A 430 5.83 -2.46 19.76
CA TYR A 430 6.47 -3.08 18.60
C TYR A 430 5.48 -3.99 17.90
N ASN A 431 5.47 -3.99 16.57
CA ASN A 431 4.84 -5.08 15.86
C ASN A 431 5.54 -6.39 16.24
N MET A 432 4.79 -7.35 16.80
CA MET A 432 5.35 -8.56 17.37
C MET A 432 6.12 -9.38 16.33
N ARG A 433 5.65 -9.43 15.08
CA ARG A 433 6.27 -10.20 14.00
C ARG A 433 7.60 -9.64 13.49
N SER A 434 7.90 -8.37 13.77
CA SER A 434 9.19 -7.75 13.41
C SER A 434 10.30 -8.06 14.42
N LEU A 435 9.96 -8.64 15.57
CA LEU A 435 10.91 -8.90 16.66
C LEU A 435 11.69 -10.19 16.47
N GLY A 436 12.92 -10.19 17.00
CA GLY A 436 13.68 -11.41 17.26
C GLY A 436 13.10 -12.22 18.43
N ASN A 437 13.72 -13.35 18.76
CA ASN A 437 13.34 -14.11 19.94
C ASN A 437 13.47 -13.26 21.21
N ILE A 438 12.44 -13.24 22.03
CA ILE A 438 12.46 -12.58 23.33
C ILE A 438 12.70 -13.64 24.40
N LYS A 439 13.92 -13.62 24.94
CA LYS A 439 14.31 -14.40 26.11
C LYS A 439 14.10 -13.56 27.35
N ALA A 440 13.39 -14.10 28.28
CA ALA A 440 13.16 -13.45 29.55
C ALA A 440 14.14 -13.97 30.63
N THR A 441 14.44 -13.10 31.59
CA THR A 441 15.27 -13.47 32.74
C THR A 441 14.38 -14.17 33.77
N SER A 442 14.74 -15.38 34.11
CA SER A 442 14.03 -16.20 35.09
C SER A 442 13.79 -15.46 36.40
N GLY A 443 12.57 -15.55 36.92
CA GLY A 443 12.17 -15.04 38.25
C GLY A 443 11.86 -13.55 38.34
N THR A 444 12.09 -12.75 37.27
CA THR A 444 11.92 -11.29 37.32
C THR A 444 11.06 -10.74 36.18
N THR A 445 10.84 -11.49 35.12
CA THR A 445 10.10 -11.00 33.96
C THR A 445 8.63 -11.29 34.12
N LYS A 446 7.84 -10.25 34.11
CA LYS A 446 6.38 -10.33 34.01
C LYS A 446 5.97 -10.31 32.55
N PHE A 447 4.93 -11.02 32.21
CA PHE A 447 4.33 -11.00 30.90
C PHE A 447 2.86 -11.45 30.93
N PHE A 448 2.08 -11.00 29.99
CA PHE A 448 0.75 -11.53 29.70
C PHE A 448 0.36 -11.22 28.26
N SER A 449 -0.69 -11.84 27.78
CA SER A 449 -1.22 -11.57 26.44
C SER A 449 -2.74 -11.52 26.46
N VAL A 450 -3.28 -10.80 25.49
CA VAL A 450 -4.70 -10.76 25.18
C VAL A 450 -4.92 -11.64 23.97
N LEU A 451 -5.85 -12.58 24.09
CA LEU A 451 -6.25 -13.47 23.01
C LEU A 451 -7.57 -13.03 22.41
N ASP A 452 -7.66 -13.10 21.09
CA ASP A 452 -8.90 -13.02 20.35
C ASP A 452 -8.95 -14.22 19.40
N ASP A 453 -10.04 -14.97 19.46
CA ASP A 453 -10.21 -16.25 18.77
C ASP A 453 -8.99 -17.22 18.90
N GLY A 454 -8.43 -17.28 20.11
CA GLY A 454 -7.27 -18.13 20.44
C GLY A 454 -5.92 -17.65 19.91
N LYS A 455 -5.87 -16.51 19.25
CA LYS A 455 -4.63 -15.87 18.76
C LYS A 455 -4.26 -14.66 19.60
N VAL A 456 -2.97 -14.41 19.77
CA VAL A 456 -2.47 -13.22 20.46
C VAL A 456 -2.66 -12.00 19.58
N VAL A 457 -3.42 -11.02 20.08
CA VAL A 457 -3.63 -9.71 19.42
C VAL A 457 -2.79 -8.60 20.07
N ALA A 458 -2.57 -8.69 21.38
CA ALA A 458 -1.71 -7.77 22.12
C ALA A 458 -1.01 -8.55 23.24
N ALA A 459 0.21 -8.14 23.58
CA ALA A 459 0.93 -8.71 24.71
C ALA A 459 1.74 -7.63 25.43
N TYR A 460 2.07 -7.92 26.68
CA TYR A 460 2.92 -7.10 27.53
C TYR A 460 4.08 -7.92 28.07
N VAL A 461 5.26 -7.31 28.18
CA VAL A 461 6.42 -7.92 28.82
C VAL A 461 7.29 -6.87 29.51
N GLU A 462 7.79 -7.19 30.72
CA GLU A 462 8.84 -6.41 31.38
C GLU A 462 10.21 -7.02 31.04
N LEU A 463 11.10 -6.20 30.50
CA LEU A 463 12.47 -6.60 30.13
C LEU A 463 13.47 -5.66 30.78
N THR A 464 14.71 -6.11 30.96
CA THR A 464 15.78 -5.23 31.45
C THR A 464 16.08 -4.12 30.45
N SER A 465 16.12 -4.46 29.16
CA SER A 465 16.42 -3.54 28.05
C SER A 465 15.54 -3.84 26.85
N LYS A 466 15.58 -2.99 25.84
CA LYS A 466 14.83 -3.16 24.57
C LYS A 466 15.12 -4.52 23.91
N PRO A 467 14.10 -5.19 23.35
CA PRO A 467 14.30 -6.44 22.64
C PRO A 467 15.20 -6.26 21.41
N SER A 468 16.00 -7.27 21.09
CA SER A 468 16.84 -7.29 19.89
C SER A 468 15.95 -7.43 18.63
N GLY A 469 16.30 -6.75 17.55
CA GLY A 469 15.52 -6.74 16.31
C GLY A 469 14.38 -5.71 16.29
N ALA A 470 14.18 -4.96 17.38
CA ALA A 470 13.34 -3.79 17.37
C ALA A 470 13.99 -2.73 16.48
N THR A 471 13.60 -2.66 15.23
CA THR A 471 13.84 -1.49 14.40
C THR A 471 12.98 -0.37 14.97
N THR A 472 13.59 0.74 15.35
CA THR A 472 12.87 2.01 15.42
C THR A 472 12.37 2.23 14.01
N ASP A 473 11.06 2.31 13.81
CA ASP A 473 10.51 2.69 12.52
C ASP A 473 11.21 3.97 12.08
N THR A 474 11.97 3.86 11.00
CA THR A 474 12.60 5.04 10.42
C THR A 474 11.49 5.74 9.65
N VAL A 475 10.89 6.73 10.28
CA VAL A 475 9.90 7.58 9.61
C VAL A 475 10.66 8.43 8.60
N TYR A 476 10.46 8.18 7.32
CA TYR A 476 10.94 9.04 6.27
C TYR A 476 9.99 10.20 6.12
N GLY A 477 10.48 11.41 6.32
CA GLY A 477 9.72 12.62 6.10
C GLY A 477 10.49 13.57 5.18
N ILE A 478 9.77 14.35 4.40
CA ILE A 478 10.38 15.43 3.61
C ILE A 478 10.61 16.61 4.54
N VAL A 479 11.85 17.06 4.66
CA VAL A 479 12.15 18.30 5.37
C VAL A 479 11.55 19.47 4.58
N SER A 480 10.44 19.99 5.06
CA SER A 480 9.73 21.09 4.40
C SER A 480 10.25 22.47 4.78
N ALA A 481 10.90 22.60 5.94
CA ALA A 481 11.55 23.84 6.37
C ALA A 481 12.62 23.57 7.42
N ALA A 482 13.72 24.32 7.36
CA ALA A 482 14.68 24.44 8.45
C ALA A 482 14.27 25.61 9.34
N LYS A 483 14.00 25.37 10.61
CA LYS A 483 13.58 26.42 11.57
C LYS A 483 14.74 27.10 12.30
N GLY A 484 15.93 26.58 12.13
CA GLY A 484 17.13 27.13 12.78
C GLY A 484 17.67 26.22 13.88
N THR A 485 18.36 26.80 14.84
CA THR A 485 19.04 26.07 15.92
C THR A 485 18.33 26.36 17.24
N VAL A 486 17.96 25.30 17.97
CA VAL A 486 17.32 25.39 19.29
C VAL A 486 18.31 24.87 20.34
N LYS A 487 18.42 25.56 21.46
CA LYS A 487 19.21 25.08 22.60
C LYS A 487 18.40 24.06 23.39
N VAL A 488 18.89 22.81 23.47
CA VAL A 488 18.29 21.73 24.25
C VAL A 488 19.32 21.28 25.30
N GLY A 489 19.10 21.68 26.56
CA GLY A 489 20.10 21.54 27.61
C GLY A 489 21.32 22.43 27.31
N ASP A 490 22.52 21.86 27.34
CA ASP A 490 23.78 22.58 27.02
C ASP A 490 24.21 22.44 25.54
N GLU A 491 23.43 21.77 24.71
CA GLU A 491 23.71 21.54 23.29
C GLU A 491 22.78 22.35 22.38
N TYR A 492 23.32 22.80 21.23
CA TYR A 492 22.53 23.40 20.14
C TYR A 492 22.16 22.32 19.14
N LYS A 493 20.83 22.14 18.88
CA LYS A 493 20.29 21.19 17.90
C LYS A 493 19.56 21.91 16.78
N SER A 494 19.72 21.42 15.56
CA SER A 494 18.98 21.95 14.42
C SER A 494 17.52 21.48 14.44
N GLU A 495 16.60 22.41 14.30
CA GLU A 495 15.16 22.15 14.23
C GLU A 495 14.68 22.16 12.79
N TYR A 496 13.92 21.16 12.40
CA TYR A 496 13.33 21.01 11.07
C TYR A 496 11.84 20.75 11.18
N THR A 497 11.07 21.27 10.24
CA THR A 497 9.71 20.80 10.00
C THR A 497 9.77 19.64 9.03
N VAL A 498 9.24 18.48 9.44
CA VAL A 498 9.15 17.29 8.61
C VAL A 498 7.67 17.06 8.33
N SER A 499 7.28 17.01 7.06
CA SER A 499 5.94 16.60 6.65
C SER A 499 5.98 15.11 6.31
N ASN A 500 5.12 14.34 6.94
CA ASN A 500 4.80 12.99 6.51
C ASN A 500 3.79 13.13 5.36
N ASN A 501 4.08 12.49 4.24
CA ASN A 501 3.08 12.31 3.19
C ASN A 501 2.15 11.17 3.57
#